data_14711ada9a63daab0591d8bac295c782
#
_entry.id   14711ada9a63daab0591d8bac295c782
#
_cell.length_a   1.000
_cell.length_b   1.000
_cell.length_c   1.000
_cell.angle_alpha   90.00
_cell.angle_beta   90.00
_cell.angle_gamma   90.00
#
_symmetry.space_group_name_H-M   'P 1'
#
loop_
_entity.id
_entity.type
_entity.pdbx_description
1 polymer ?
#
loop_
_entity_poly.entity_id
_entity_poly.type
_entity_poly.pdbx_seq_one_letter_code
_entity_poly.pdbx_strand_id
1 'polypeptide(L)'
;MGKIIELADKYNRKVVLTGRSIENTVNIAIRTNIINVDSNIIINPHEMNEYPPEQIVIISTGAQGEINASLNRIIEGMHGLIEIEQGDVVIISSKPIPGNEKSIDNIINKLYERGAFVYHGRNSEVHASGHANQEEQRLMLALLNPEYFMPLHGEPLHLKAVRKTATQMNINSNRIIITKNGYPIFLFEDGIKRGKVVPHGEVYLDGEHYNELNPAVLKDRQVLMNNGIVIVSASVDKESRKIVTYPTINSRGFIYVNDSLPLIKCLQKIANDELESLLKGNDNIGDIKVMLSRIMGRRLAQITGKNPMVIIMLNEI
;
A
#
# COMPACT_ATOMS: atom_id res chain seq x y z
N MET A 1 -5.00 -25.00 -2.06
CA MET A 1 -3.78 -25.66 -2.58
C MET A 1 -3.93 -27.19 -2.55
N GLY A 2 -4.16 -27.84 -1.40
CA GLY A 2 -4.26 -29.31 -1.32
C GLY A 2 -5.20 -29.94 -2.35
N LYS A 3 -6.41 -29.38 -2.53
CA LYS A 3 -7.36 -29.88 -3.53
C LYS A 3 -6.88 -29.75 -4.98
N ILE A 4 -6.07 -28.73 -5.29
CA ILE A 4 -5.48 -28.57 -6.62
C ILE A 4 -4.43 -29.65 -6.87
N ILE A 5 -3.61 -29.93 -5.87
CA ILE A 5 -2.56 -30.98 -5.96
C ILE A 5 -3.22 -32.36 -6.10
N GLU A 6 -4.25 -32.66 -5.32
CA GLU A 6 -5.04 -33.90 -5.43
C GLU A 6 -5.67 -34.07 -6.83
N LEU A 7 -6.21 -32.97 -7.39
CA LEU A 7 -6.77 -32.99 -8.75
C LEU A 7 -5.68 -33.16 -9.81
N ALA A 8 -4.53 -32.53 -9.63
CA ALA A 8 -3.39 -32.71 -10.55
C ALA A 8 -2.97 -34.20 -10.61
N ASP A 9 -2.86 -34.85 -9.45
CA ASP A 9 -2.60 -36.28 -9.35
C ASP A 9 -3.65 -37.11 -10.10
N LYS A 10 -4.93 -36.87 -9.81
CA LYS A 10 -6.04 -37.57 -10.44
C LYS A 10 -6.03 -37.46 -11.97
N TYR A 11 -5.54 -36.35 -12.53
CA TYR A 11 -5.47 -36.10 -13.96
C TYR A 11 -4.07 -36.32 -14.55
N ASN A 12 -3.18 -37.00 -13.85
CA ASN A 12 -1.80 -37.29 -14.26
C ASN A 12 -1.02 -36.04 -14.65
N ARG A 13 -1.19 -34.97 -13.90
CA ARG A 13 -0.46 -33.71 -14.09
C ARG A 13 0.62 -33.54 -13.03
N LYS A 14 1.72 -32.91 -13.37
CA LYS A 14 2.78 -32.50 -12.45
C LYS A 14 2.48 -31.09 -11.91
N VAL A 15 2.87 -30.87 -10.66
CA VAL A 15 2.67 -29.58 -9.98
C VAL A 15 4.00 -28.89 -9.79
N VAL A 16 4.07 -27.64 -10.23
CA VAL A 16 5.19 -26.74 -10.00
C VAL A 16 4.76 -25.66 -9.03
N LEU A 17 5.53 -25.49 -7.96
CA LEU A 17 5.31 -24.43 -6.99
C LEU A 17 6.26 -23.27 -7.28
N THR A 18 5.75 -22.05 -7.29
CA THR A 18 6.58 -20.86 -7.47
C THR A 18 6.18 -19.74 -6.52
N GLY A 19 7.16 -19.32 -5.73
CA GLY A 19 7.01 -18.34 -4.67
C GLY A 19 7.24 -18.95 -3.29
N ARG A 20 8.23 -18.40 -2.57
CA ARG A 20 8.72 -18.91 -1.27
C ARG A 20 7.63 -19.23 -0.25
N SER A 21 6.59 -18.40 -0.17
CA SER A 21 5.50 -18.62 0.79
C SER A 21 4.63 -19.84 0.45
N ILE A 22 4.35 -20.09 -0.83
CA ILE A 22 3.60 -21.26 -1.30
C ILE A 22 4.43 -22.53 -1.08
N GLU A 23 5.69 -22.53 -1.49
CA GLU A 23 6.60 -23.66 -1.30
C GLU A 23 6.71 -24.06 0.17
N ASN A 24 6.94 -23.09 1.07
CA ASN A 24 7.01 -23.34 2.50
C ASN A 24 5.69 -23.89 3.06
N THR A 25 4.56 -23.32 2.65
CA THR A 25 3.24 -23.74 3.13
C THR A 25 2.92 -25.16 2.70
N VAL A 26 3.17 -25.51 1.44
CA VAL A 26 2.93 -26.86 0.93
C VAL A 26 3.88 -27.86 1.59
N ASN A 27 5.16 -27.53 1.74
CA ASN A 27 6.13 -28.38 2.44
C ASN A 27 5.74 -28.67 3.90
N ILE A 28 5.24 -27.65 4.62
CA ILE A 28 4.74 -27.83 5.98
C ILE A 28 3.50 -28.74 5.97
N ALA A 29 2.55 -28.51 5.05
CA ALA A 29 1.33 -29.29 4.97
C ALA A 29 1.59 -30.78 4.66
N ILE A 30 2.58 -31.08 3.82
CA ILE A 30 3.03 -32.45 3.56
C ILE A 30 3.67 -33.06 4.82
N ARG A 31 4.60 -32.34 5.45
CA ARG A 31 5.28 -32.80 6.68
C ARG A 31 4.34 -33.04 7.85
N THR A 32 3.23 -32.33 7.91
CA THR A 32 2.20 -32.48 8.95
C THR A 32 1.07 -33.42 8.54
N ASN A 33 1.20 -34.13 7.41
CA ASN A 33 0.20 -35.02 6.85
C ASN A 33 -1.18 -34.37 6.57
N ILE A 34 -1.23 -33.08 6.38
CA ILE A 34 -2.45 -32.36 5.95
C ILE A 34 -2.69 -32.57 4.46
N ILE A 35 -1.60 -32.67 3.68
CA ILE A 35 -1.62 -33.03 2.25
C ILE A 35 -0.89 -34.35 2.10
N ASN A 36 -1.61 -35.38 1.64
CA ASN A 36 -1.05 -36.68 1.28
C ASN A 36 -1.01 -36.79 -0.23
N VAL A 37 0.17 -36.70 -0.80
CA VAL A 37 0.41 -36.81 -2.24
C VAL A 37 1.65 -37.68 -2.50
N ASP A 38 1.72 -38.30 -3.66
CA ASP A 38 2.94 -38.94 -4.11
C ASP A 38 4.04 -37.87 -4.26
N SER A 39 5.22 -38.14 -3.73
CA SER A 39 6.38 -37.24 -3.81
C SER A 39 6.75 -36.86 -5.25
N ASN A 40 6.38 -37.70 -6.22
CA ASN A 40 6.67 -37.51 -7.64
C ASN A 40 5.71 -36.52 -8.34
N ILE A 41 4.64 -36.05 -7.68
CA ILE A 41 3.68 -35.10 -8.26
C ILE A 41 4.25 -33.70 -8.30
N ILE A 42 4.93 -33.27 -7.24
CA ILE A 42 5.55 -31.96 -7.15
C ILE A 42 6.97 -32.06 -7.72
N ILE A 43 7.20 -31.32 -8.79
CA ILE A 43 8.48 -31.29 -9.50
C ILE A 43 9.16 -29.92 -9.38
N ASN A 44 10.47 -29.90 -9.60
CA ASN A 44 11.22 -28.65 -9.66
C ASN A 44 10.87 -27.87 -10.93
N PRO A 45 10.82 -26.53 -10.92
CA PRO A 45 10.60 -25.74 -12.13
C PRO A 45 11.55 -26.05 -13.30
N HIS A 46 12.78 -26.50 -13.04
CA HIS A 46 13.73 -26.90 -14.08
C HIS A 46 13.34 -28.20 -14.81
N GLU A 47 12.52 -29.04 -14.18
CA GLU A 47 12.07 -30.32 -14.75
C GLU A 47 10.80 -30.16 -15.63
N MET A 48 10.21 -28.95 -15.68
CA MET A 48 9.00 -28.71 -16.44
C MET A 48 9.11 -29.12 -17.91
N ASN A 49 10.26 -28.86 -18.53
CA ASN A 49 10.49 -29.15 -19.94
C ASN A 49 10.55 -30.67 -20.27
N GLU A 50 10.56 -31.53 -19.25
CA GLU A 50 10.50 -32.98 -19.42
C GLU A 50 9.06 -33.49 -19.65
N TYR A 51 8.07 -32.61 -19.43
CA TYR A 51 6.65 -32.92 -19.52
C TYR A 51 5.94 -32.03 -20.56
N PRO A 52 4.95 -32.54 -21.28
CA PRO A 52 4.15 -31.72 -22.17
C PRO A 52 3.36 -30.64 -21.38
N PRO A 53 3.17 -29.44 -21.95
CA PRO A 53 2.55 -28.31 -21.23
C PRO A 53 1.19 -28.62 -20.61
N GLU A 54 0.38 -29.43 -21.29
CA GLU A 54 -0.94 -29.84 -20.80
C GLU A 54 -0.89 -30.75 -19.56
N GLN A 55 0.28 -31.28 -19.21
CA GLN A 55 0.50 -32.06 -18.00
C GLN A 55 1.07 -31.23 -16.85
N ILE A 56 1.25 -29.92 -17.01
CA ILE A 56 1.80 -29.05 -15.97
C ILE A 56 0.69 -28.23 -15.31
N VAL A 57 0.76 -28.12 -13.99
CA VAL A 57 -0.04 -27.19 -13.17
C VAL A 57 0.92 -26.34 -12.35
N ILE A 58 0.87 -25.05 -12.51
CA ILE A 58 1.72 -24.11 -11.77
C ILE A 58 0.89 -23.44 -10.68
N ILE A 59 1.35 -23.50 -9.44
CA ILE A 59 0.75 -22.77 -8.30
C ILE A 59 1.69 -21.62 -7.94
N SER A 60 1.20 -20.39 -8.12
CA SER A 60 2.02 -19.18 -8.00
C SER A 60 1.47 -18.20 -6.96
N THR A 61 2.37 -17.39 -6.36
CA THR A 61 2.02 -16.20 -5.58
C THR A 61 1.74 -15.01 -6.50
N GLY A 62 1.07 -13.97 -5.98
CA GLY A 62 0.92 -12.69 -6.68
C GLY A 62 -0.50 -12.35 -7.12
N ALA A 63 -1.50 -13.06 -6.58
CA ALA A 63 -2.91 -12.84 -6.93
C ALA A 63 -3.47 -11.48 -6.46
N GLN A 64 -2.71 -10.68 -5.71
CA GLN A 64 -3.08 -9.32 -5.28
C GLN A 64 -2.35 -8.22 -6.06
N GLY A 65 -1.56 -8.58 -7.07
CA GLY A 65 -0.85 -7.62 -7.90
C GLY A 65 0.46 -7.11 -7.32
N GLU A 66 1.07 -7.85 -6.41
CA GLU A 66 2.35 -7.49 -5.81
C GLU A 66 3.47 -7.53 -6.86
N ILE A 67 4.22 -6.44 -6.96
CA ILE A 67 5.23 -6.21 -8.02
C ILE A 67 6.30 -7.32 -8.06
N ASN A 68 6.74 -7.79 -6.89
CA ASN A 68 7.80 -8.77 -6.76
C ASN A 68 7.31 -10.23 -6.67
N ALA A 69 6.01 -10.47 -6.78
CA ALA A 69 5.45 -11.81 -6.73
C ALA A 69 5.73 -12.59 -8.02
N SER A 70 5.73 -13.94 -7.89
CA SER A 70 6.04 -14.82 -9.01
C SER A 70 5.14 -14.60 -10.22
N LEU A 71 3.83 -14.47 -10.04
CA LEU A 71 2.88 -14.25 -11.13
C LEU A 71 3.21 -12.98 -11.93
N ASN A 72 3.52 -11.88 -11.25
CA ASN A 72 3.86 -10.63 -11.94
C ASN A 72 5.17 -10.77 -12.73
N ARG A 73 6.17 -11.43 -12.16
CA ARG A 73 7.43 -11.73 -12.86
C ARG A 73 7.25 -12.63 -14.08
N ILE A 74 6.34 -13.63 -13.99
CA ILE A 74 5.99 -14.50 -15.11
C ILE A 74 5.35 -13.68 -16.23
N ILE A 75 4.36 -12.84 -15.89
CA ILE A 75 3.66 -11.98 -16.86
C ILE A 75 4.60 -10.98 -17.52
N GLU A 76 5.56 -10.42 -16.78
CA GLU A 76 6.55 -9.49 -17.32
C GLU A 76 7.70 -10.18 -18.11
N GLY A 77 7.73 -11.52 -18.19
CA GLY A 77 8.83 -12.26 -18.82
C GLY A 77 10.14 -12.23 -18.02
N MET A 78 10.07 -11.94 -16.72
CA MET A 78 11.22 -11.82 -15.82
C MET A 78 11.43 -13.03 -14.91
N HIS A 79 10.65 -14.11 -15.09
CA HIS A 79 10.75 -15.28 -14.21
C HIS A 79 11.92 -16.23 -14.58
N GLY A 80 12.38 -16.21 -15.80
CA GLY A 80 13.54 -17.01 -16.27
C GLY A 80 13.26 -18.48 -16.60
N LEU A 81 12.19 -19.09 -16.06
CA LEU A 81 11.84 -20.49 -16.30
C LEU A 81 10.38 -20.69 -16.74
N ILE A 82 9.50 -19.78 -16.37
CA ILE A 82 8.05 -19.88 -16.61
C ILE A 82 7.61 -18.66 -17.40
N GLU A 83 6.91 -18.88 -18.49
CA GLU A 83 6.27 -17.87 -19.33
C GLU A 83 4.81 -18.22 -19.53
N ILE A 84 3.97 -17.23 -19.82
CA ILE A 84 2.59 -17.43 -20.22
C ILE A 84 2.55 -17.59 -21.73
N GLU A 85 1.99 -18.68 -22.17
CA GLU A 85 1.80 -18.99 -23.59
C GLU A 85 0.35 -18.77 -24.03
N GLN A 86 0.15 -18.60 -25.33
CA GLN A 86 -1.20 -18.50 -25.89
C GLN A 86 -1.98 -19.80 -25.66
N GLY A 87 -3.16 -19.67 -25.08
CA GLY A 87 -4.03 -20.82 -24.77
C GLY A 87 -3.88 -21.36 -23.35
N ASP A 88 -2.93 -20.82 -22.56
CA ASP A 88 -2.82 -21.16 -21.14
C ASP A 88 -4.08 -20.77 -20.37
N VAL A 89 -4.39 -21.57 -19.36
CA VAL A 89 -5.51 -21.30 -18.44
C VAL A 89 -4.98 -20.77 -17.12
N VAL A 90 -5.35 -19.54 -16.78
CA VAL A 90 -4.97 -18.90 -15.53
C VAL A 90 -6.17 -18.71 -14.62
N ILE A 91 -6.10 -19.21 -13.39
CA ILE A 91 -7.16 -19.11 -12.40
C ILE A 91 -6.69 -18.20 -11.25
N ILE A 92 -7.32 -17.04 -11.11
CA ILE A 92 -7.09 -16.12 -10.00
C ILE A 92 -8.14 -16.38 -8.92
N SER A 93 -7.80 -17.25 -7.97
CA SER A 93 -8.68 -17.72 -6.90
C SER A 93 -8.73 -16.78 -5.69
N SER A 94 -8.42 -15.51 -5.84
CA SER A 94 -8.49 -14.51 -4.77
C SER A 94 -9.50 -13.42 -5.09
N LYS A 95 -10.08 -12.83 -4.04
CA LYS A 95 -10.79 -11.55 -4.18
C LYS A 95 -9.80 -10.40 -3.99
N PRO A 96 -9.97 -9.29 -4.72
CA PRO A 96 -9.20 -8.09 -4.48
C PRO A 96 -9.31 -7.64 -3.01
N ILE A 97 -8.18 -7.38 -2.37
CA ILE A 97 -8.16 -6.61 -1.13
C ILE A 97 -8.45 -5.15 -1.51
N PRO A 98 -9.31 -4.43 -0.75
CA PRO A 98 -9.59 -3.02 -1.05
C PRO A 98 -8.32 -2.20 -1.25
N GLY A 99 -8.23 -1.52 -2.41
CA GLY A 99 -7.05 -0.77 -2.84
C GLY A 99 -6.16 -1.49 -3.86
N ASN A 100 -6.29 -2.80 -4.05
CA ASN A 100 -5.51 -3.59 -5.02
C ASN A 100 -6.24 -3.82 -6.36
N GLU A 101 -7.46 -3.32 -6.51
CA GLU A 101 -8.32 -3.58 -7.67
C GLU A 101 -7.62 -3.23 -8.98
N LYS A 102 -7.01 -2.04 -9.04
CA LYS A 102 -6.30 -1.57 -10.23
C LYS A 102 -5.08 -2.45 -10.59
N SER A 103 -4.36 -2.91 -9.59
CA SER A 103 -3.20 -3.78 -9.79
C SER A 103 -3.61 -5.15 -10.33
N ILE A 104 -4.71 -5.70 -9.79
CA ILE A 104 -5.27 -6.98 -10.25
C ILE A 104 -5.85 -6.85 -11.66
N ASP A 105 -6.58 -5.77 -11.95
CA ASP A 105 -7.10 -5.51 -13.29
C ASP A 105 -5.97 -5.39 -14.33
N ASN A 106 -4.86 -4.78 -13.97
CA ASN A 106 -3.68 -4.70 -14.83
C ASN A 106 -3.07 -6.10 -15.11
N ILE A 107 -2.99 -6.96 -14.08
CA ILE A 107 -2.54 -8.36 -14.26
C ILE A 107 -3.48 -9.11 -15.20
N ILE A 108 -4.79 -9.02 -14.99
CA ILE A 108 -5.79 -9.69 -15.82
C ILE A 108 -5.66 -9.23 -17.28
N ASN A 109 -5.54 -7.94 -17.53
CA ASN A 109 -5.37 -7.39 -18.87
C ASN A 109 -4.12 -7.93 -19.56
N LYS A 110 -2.97 -7.94 -18.87
CA LYS A 110 -1.72 -8.47 -19.41
C LYS A 110 -1.78 -9.97 -19.71
N LEU A 111 -2.52 -10.74 -18.91
CA LEU A 111 -2.74 -12.17 -19.19
C LEU A 111 -3.57 -12.35 -20.47
N TYR A 112 -4.63 -11.57 -20.68
CA TYR A 112 -5.39 -11.57 -21.93
C TYR A 112 -4.55 -11.12 -23.13
N GLU A 113 -3.69 -10.11 -22.97
CA GLU A 113 -2.76 -9.66 -24.01
C GLU A 113 -1.79 -10.75 -24.46
N ARG A 114 -1.42 -11.66 -23.54
CA ARG A 114 -0.60 -12.85 -23.84
C ARG A 114 -1.38 -14.03 -24.41
N GLY A 115 -2.71 -13.89 -24.55
CA GLY A 115 -3.59 -14.91 -25.13
C GLY A 115 -4.01 -16.00 -24.15
N ALA A 116 -3.88 -15.78 -22.83
CA ALA A 116 -4.35 -16.70 -21.82
C ALA A 116 -5.88 -16.64 -21.62
N PHE A 117 -6.50 -17.75 -21.25
CA PHE A 117 -7.87 -17.80 -20.74
C PHE A 117 -7.86 -17.53 -19.24
N VAL A 118 -8.50 -16.44 -18.79
CA VAL A 118 -8.42 -16.02 -17.39
C VAL A 118 -9.76 -16.22 -16.69
N TYR A 119 -9.74 -17.03 -15.63
CA TYR A 119 -10.87 -17.22 -14.72
C TYR A 119 -10.60 -16.46 -13.41
N HIS A 120 -11.52 -15.57 -13.02
CA HIS A 120 -11.39 -14.74 -11.82
C HIS A 120 -12.78 -14.47 -11.21
N GLY A 121 -12.82 -13.93 -10.00
CA GLY A 121 -14.06 -13.80 -9.22
C GLY A 121 -15.19 -12.95 -9.82
N ARG A 122 -14.96 -12.24 -10.94
CA ARG A 122 -16.00 -11.50 -11.68
C ARG A 122 -16.64 -12.32 -12.81
N ASN A 123 -15.96 -13.33 -13.33
CA ASN A 123 -16.44 -14.14 -14.46
C ASN A 123 -16.65 -15.61 -14.11
N SER A 124 -16.25 -16.05 -12.93
CA SER A 124 -16.31 -17.45 -12.52
C SER A 124 -16.34 -17.60 -11.00
N GLU A 125 -16.94 -18.66 -10.50
CA GLU A 125 -16.96 -19.03 -9.07
C GLU A 125 -15.66 -19.72 -8.65
N VAL A 126 -14.55 -18.99 -8.70
CA VAL A 126 -13.21 -19.54 -8.40
C VAL A 126 -12.73 -19.21 -6.98
N HIS A 127 -13.55 -18.53 -6.18
CA HIS A 127 -13.18 -18.14 -4.83
C HIS A 127 -14.28 -18.46 -3.81
N ALA A 128 -13.89 -19.12 -2.73
CA ALA A 128 -14.71 -19.25 -1.53
C ALA A 128 -14.23 -18.26 -0.47
N SER A 129 -15.16 -17.48 0.11
CA SER A 129 -14.81 -16.53 1.18
C SER A 129 -14.35 -17.28 2.43
N GLY A 130 -13.25 -16.84 3.03
CA GLY A 130 -12.82 -17.29 4.35
C GLY A 130 -13.59 -16.64 5.51
N HIS A 131 -14.35 -15.58 5.23
CA HIS A 131 -15.20 -14.91 6.22
C HIS A 131 -16.61 -15.51 6.20
N ALA A 132 -17.17 -15.71 7.40
CA ALA A 132 -18.51 -16.21 7.57
C ALA A 132 -19.56 -15.26 6.98
N ASN A 133 -20.55 -15.80 6.27
CA ASN A 133 -21.74 -15.07 5.87
C ASN A 133 -22.68 -14.84 7.07
N GLN A 134 -23.77 -14.11 6.87
CA GLN A 134 -24.68 -13.75 7.95
C GLN A 134 -25.31 -14.99 8.63
N GLU A 135 -25.68 -16.01 7.87
CA GLU A 135 -26.30 -17.22 8.43
C GLU A 135 -25.27 -18.06 9.22
N GLU A 136 -24.04 -18.14 8.75
CA GLU A 136 -22.95 -18.79 9.49
C GLU A 136 -22.63 -18.05 10.79
N GLN A 137 -22.68 -16.70 10.78
CA GLN A 137 -22.55 -15.90 11.99
C GLN A 137 -23.70 -16.16 12.98
N ARG A 138 -24.94 -16.28 12.49
CA ARG A 138 -26.10 -16.65 13.31
C ARG A 138 -25.92 -18.03 13.91
N LEU A 139 -25.50 -18.99 13.11
CA LEU A 139 -25.26 -20.35 13.59
C LEU A 139 -24.20 -20.36 14.70
N MET A 140 -23.08 -19.66 14.50
CA MET A 140 -22.03 -19.58 15.52
C MET A 140 -22.55 -18.93 16.81
N LEU A 141 -23.30 -17.83 16.72
CA LEU A 141 -23.88 -17.17 17.88
C LEU A 141 -24.88 -18.07 18.61
N ALA A 142 -25.69 -18.83 17.87
CA ALA A 142 -26.65 -19.78 18.45
C ALA A 142 -25.98 -20.94 19.19
N LEU A 143 -24.90 -21.50 18.59
CA LEU A 143 -24.15 -22.61 19.18
C LEU A 143 -23.39 -22.20 20.44
N LEU A 144 -22.77 -21.02 20.43
CA LEU A 144 -21.95 -20.53 21.55
C LEU A 144 -22.76 -19.87 22.63
N ASN A 145 -23.93 -19.31 22.30
CA ASN A 145 -24.78 -18.53 23.20
C ASN A 145 -23.99 -17.62 24.15
N PRO A 146 -23.15 -16.70 23.62
CA PRO A 146 -22.19 -15.98 24.42
C PRO A 146 -22.86 -14.96 25.34
N GLU A 147 -22.34 -14.79 26.54
CA GLU A 147 -22.81 -13.76 27.46
C GLU A 147 -22.47 -12.36 26.95
N TYR A 148 -21.28 -12.19 26.43
CA TYR A 148 -20.80 -10.96 25.78
C TYR A 148 -20.34 -11.26 24.36
N PHE A 149 -20.62 -10.34 23.45
CA PHE A 149 -20.22 -10.44 22.05
C PHE A 149 -19.44 -9.21 21.61
N MET A 150 -18.25 -9.41 21.10
CA MET A 150 -17.38 -8.34 20.58
C MET A 150 -16.90 -8.69 19.18
N PRO A 151 -17.52 -8.12 18.12
CA PRO A 151 -17.04 -8.31 16.76
C PRO A 151 -15.72 -7.56 16.57
N LEU A 152 -14.77 -8.22 15.91
CA LEU A 152 -13.44 -7.71 15.59
C LEU A 152 -13.19 -7.75 14.07
N HIS A 153 -12.11 -7.10 13.63
CA HIS A 153 -11.63 -7.17 12.26
C HIS A 153 -12.65 -6.69 11.23
N GLY A 154 -12.83 -5.37 11.17
CA GLY A 154 -13.70 -4.76 10.18
C GLY A 154 -13.84 -3.25 10.38
N GLU A 155 -14.30 -2.58 9.36
CA GLU A 155 -14.65 -1.18 9.43
C GLU A 155 -15.94 -0.97 10.25
N PRO A 156 -16.23 0.27 10.70
CA PRO A 156 -17.45 0.57 11.45
C PRO A 156 -18.75 0.08 10.79
N LEU A 157 -18.79 0.07 9.45
CA LEU A 157 -19.91 -0.46 8.67
C LEU A 157 -20.11 -1.97 8.95
N HIS A 158 -19.03 -2.74 8.87
CA HIS A 158 -19.05 -4.18 9.10
C HIS A 158 -19.43 -4.51 10.54
N LEU A 159 -18.82 -3.81 11.53
CA LEU A 159 -19.12 -4.02 12.95
C LEU A 159 -20.59 -3.71 13.29
N LYS A 160 -21.17 -2.67 12.66
CA LYS A 160 -22.59 -2.35 12.82
C LYS A 160 -23.49 -3.42 12.19
N ALA A 161 -23.13 -3.97 11.04
CA ALA A 161 -23.90 -5.05 10.40
C ALA A 161 -23.91 -6.30 11.28
N VAL A 162 -22.77 -6.73 11.80
CA VAL A 162 -22.64 -7.88 12.70
C VAL A 162 -23.38 -7.62 14.02
N ARG A 163 -23.31 -6.41 14.58
CA ARG A 163 -24.13 -6.01 15.75
C ARG A 163 -25.62 -6.19 15.49
N LYS A 164 -26.11 -5.77 14.32
CA LYS A 164 -27.52 -5.95 13.92
C LYS A 164 -27.89 -7.42 13.91
N THR A 165 -27.05 -8.28 13.34
CA THR A 165 -27.25 -9.74 13.34
C THR A 165 -27.35 -10.29 14.75
N ALA A 166 -26.43 -9.93 15.65
CA ALA A 166 -26.45 -10.36 17.05
C ALA A 166 -27.71 -9.89 17.80
N THR A 167 -28.16 -8.64 17.57
CA THR A 167 -29.38 -8.11 18.16
C THR A 167 -30.62 -8.89 17.68
N GLN A 168 -30.68 -9.28 16.40
CA GLN A 168 -31.74 -10.12 15.85
C GLN A 168 -31.75 -11.53 16.44
N MET A 169 -30.61 -11.99 16.97
CA MET A 169 -30.49 -13.23 17.73
C MET A 169 -30.81 -13.07 19.23
N ASN A 170 -31.46 -11.96 19.62
CA ASN A 170 -31.84 -11.62 20.99
C ASN A 170 -30.66 -11.43 21.97
N ILE A 171 -29.46 -11.20 21.49
CA ILE A 171 -28.34 -10.78 22.34
C ILE A 171 -28.59 -9.33 22.79
N ASN A 172 -28.59 -9.11 24.10
CA ASN A 172 -28.84 -7.80 24.70
C ASN A 172 -27.81 -6.77 24.16
N SER A 173 -28.30 -5.63 23.68
CA SER A 173 -27.44 -4.57 23.09
C SER A 173 -26.35 -4.07 24.03
N ASN A 174 -26.57 -4.14 25.36
CA ASN A 174 -25.55 -3.76 26.36
C ASN A 174 -24.43 -4.79 26.51
N ARG A 175 -24.65 -6.00 26.01
CA ARG A 175 -23.65 -7.10 25.97
C ARG A 175 -22.94 -7.21 24.62
N ILE A 176 -23.31 -6.36 23.65
CA ILE A 176 -22.62 -6.27 22.36
C ILE A 176 -21.64 -5.09 22.38
N ILE A 177 -20.35 -5.39 22.37
CA ILE A 177 -19.29 -4.42 22.55
C ILE A 177 -18.70 -4.04 21.21
N ILE A 178 -18.91 -2.79 20.80
CA ILE A 178 -18.21 -2.20 19.67
C ILE A 178 -17.09 -1.32 20.22
N THR A 179 -15.86 -1.61 19.83
CA THR A 179 -14.67 -0.87 20.25
C THR A 179 -13.82 -0.46 19.05
N LYS A 180 -12.81 0.34 19.30
CA LYS A 180 -11.81 0.80 18.32
C LYS A 180 -10.42 0.42 18.80
N ASN A 181 -9.44 0.46 17.89
CA ASN A 181 -8.04 0.33 18.27
C ASN A 181 -7.69 1.36 19.35
N GLY A 182 -6.82 0.99 20.27
CA GLY A 182 -6.43 1.84 21.39
C GLY A 182 -7.38 1.88 22.59
N TYR A 183 -8.55 1.21 22.52
CA TYR A 183 -9.52 1.15 23.61
C TYR A 183 -9.55 -0.24 24.25
N PRO A 184 -8.74 -0.49 25.30
CA PRO A 184 -8.69 -1.79 25.98
C PRO A 184 -10.04 -2.16 26.58
N ILE A 185 -10.39 -3.43 26.45
CA ILE A 185 -11.54 -4.04 27.10
C ILE A 185 -11.01 -5.10 28.07
N PHE A 186 -11.41 -5.00 29.33
CA PHE A 186 -11.06 -5.96 30.36
C PHE A 186 -12.29 -6.79 30.68
N LEU A 187 -12.15 -8.09 30.63
CA LEU A 187 -13.19 -9.05 31.03
C LEU A 187 -12.90 -9.54 32.45
N PHE A 188 -13.87 -9.42 33.33
CA PHE A 188 -13.86 -9.88 34.71
C PHE A 188 -15.00 -10.86 34.96
N GLU A 189 -14.98 -11.54 36.08
CA GLU A 189 -16.09 -12.43 36.48
C GLU A 189 -17.42 -11.69 36.63
N ASP A 190 -17.38 -10.44 37.08
CA ASP A 190 -18.54 -9.57 37.29
C ASP A 190 -18.94 -8.73 36.04
N GLY A 191 -18.24 -8.90 34.93
CA GLY A 191 -18.58 -8.22 33.68
C GLY A 191 -17.38 -7.60 32.93
N ILE A 192 -17.67 -6.53 32.18
CA ILE A 192 -16.70 -5.89 31.31
C ILE A 192 -16.44 -4.44 31.75
N LYS A 193 -15.15 -4.06 31.74
CA LYS A 193 -14.72 -2.66 31.99
C LYS A 193 -13.88 -2.14 30.81
N ARG A 194 -14.08 -0.87 30.45
CA ARG A 194 -13.25 -0.18 29.48
C ARG A 194 -12.05 0.43 30.16
N GLY A 195 -10.86 0.23 29.60
CA GLY A 195 -9.62 0.82 30.09
C GLY A 195 -9.38 2.24 29.57
N LYS A 196 -8.30 2.83 30.02
CA LYS A 196 -7.79 4.09 29.49
C LYS A 196 -7.26 3.86 28.09
N VAL A 197 -7.47 4.84 27.20
CA VAL A 197 -6.93 4.79 25.83
C VAL A 197 -5.43 4.65 25.86
N VAL A 198 -4.91 3.71 25.07
CA VAL A 198 -3.48 3.48 24.88
C VAL A 198 -3.04 4.03 23.52
N PRO A 199 -1.75 4.34 23.34
CA PRO A 199 -1.23 4.71 22.02
C PRO A 199 -1.60 3.67 20.98
N HIS A 200 -2.08 4.14 19.83
CA HIS A 200 -2.51 3.30 18.71
C HIS A 200 -2.35 4.07 17.41
N GLY A 201 -2.42 3.38 16.30
CA GLY A 201 -2.25 3.93 14.95
C GLY A 201 -1.12 3.24 14.22
N GLU A 202 -0.77 3.81 13.08
CA GLU A 202 0.30 3.30 12.23
C GLU A 202 1.65 3.79 12.75
N VAL A 203 2.61 2.88 12.85
CA VAL A 203 4.02 3.16 13.14
C VAL A 203 4.81 2.85 11.88
N TYR A 204 5.39 3.85 11.27
CA TYR A 204 6.20 3.70 10.08
C TYR A 204 7.66 3.48 10.48
N LEU A 205 8.29 2.45 9.92
CA LEU A 205 9.69 2.13 10.16
C LEU A 205 10.55 2.59 8.98
N ASP A 206 11.74 3.11 9.27
CA ASP A 206 12.69 3.51 8.25
C ASP A 206 13.65 2.35 7.92
N GLY A 207 13.43 1.74 6.75
CA GLY A 207 14.33 0.80 6.12
C GLY A 207 14.94 -0.27 7.03
N GLU A 208 16.25 -0.42 6.93
CA GLU A 208 17.00 -1.49 7.61
C GLU A 208 17.21 -1.28 9.11
N HIS A 209 17.02 -0.07 9.62
CA HIS A 209 17.35 0.26 11.01
C HIS A 209 16.19 0.15 11.99
N TYR A 210 14.99 -0.20 11.52
CA TYR A 210 13.78 -0.33 12.36
C TYR A 210 13.51 0.88 13.27
N ASN A 211 14.02 2.05 12.92
CA ASN A 211 13.74 3.29 13.62
C ASN A 211 12.37 3.83 13.21
N GLU A 212 11.62 4.32 14.19
CA GLU A 212 10.34 4.96 13.92
C GLU A 212 10.54 6.22 13.08
N LEU A 213 9.83 6.28 11.95
CA LEU A 213 9.92 7.42 11.04
C LEU A 213 9.15 8.61 11.60
N ASN A 214 9.84 9.75 11.74
CA ASN A 214 9.20 10.97 12.22
C ASN A 214 8.07 11.39 11.25
N PRO A 215 6.86 11.68 11.77
CA PRO A 215 5.72 12.12 10.95
C PRO A 215 6.03 13.35 10.06
N ALA A 216 6.94 14.23 10.47
CA ALA A 216 7.38 15.37 9.67
C ALA A 216 8.05 14.91 8.35
N VAL A 217 8.88 13.87 8.41
CA VAL A 217 9.54 13.31 7.21
C VAL A 217 8.53 12.72 6.24
N LEU A 218 7.49 12.05 6.75
CA LEU A 218 6.40 11.53 5.91
C LEU A 218 5.66 12.67 5.20
N LYS A 219 5.35 13.73 5.92
CA LYS A 219 4.69 14.92 5.36
C LYS A 219 5.55 15.57 4.27
N ASP A 220 6.84 15.71 4.53
CA ASP A 220 7.78 16.26 3.53
C ASP A 220 7.84 15.39 2.28
N ARG A 221 7.94 14.07 2.42
CA ARG A 221 7.90 13.13 1.29
C ARG A 221 6.60 13.25 0.48
N GLN A 222 5.45 13.41 1.13
CA GLN A 222 4.16 13.62 0.46
C GLN A 222 4.12 14.95 -0.32
N VAL A 223 4.62 16.04 0.26
CA VAL A 223 4.69 17.35 -0.43
C VAL A 223 5.61 17.26 -1.65
N LEU A 224 6.79 16.66 -1.49
CA LEU A 224 7.75 16.45 -2.57
C LEU A 224 7.15 15.62 -3.71
N MET A 225 6.47 14.52 -3.38
CA MET A 225 5.84 13.64 -4.36
C MET A 225 4.72 14.34 -5.14
N ASN A 226 3.88 15.11 -4.46
CA ASN A 226 2.69 15.71 -5.07
C ASN A 226 2.96 17.04 -5.77
N ASN A 227 3.90 17.84 -5.25
CA ASN A 227 4.08 19.23 -5.68
C ASN A 227 5.53 19.58 -6.05
N GLY A 228 6.50 18.72 -5.71
CA GLY A 228 7.91 18.98 -5.95
C GLY A 228 8.52 20.02 -5.02
N ILE A 229 9.69 20.53 -5.40
CA ILE A 229 10.48 21.48 -4.62
C ILE A 229 10.88 22.70 -5.47
N VAL A 230 10.90 23.87 -4.84
CA VAL A 230 11.46 25.13 -5.37
C VAL A 230 12.50 25.63 -4.40
N ILE A 231 13.68 25.91 -4.91
CA ILE A 231 14.83 26.44 -4.16
C ILE A 231 15.10 27.85 -4.66
N VAL A 232 15.11 28.81 -3.75
CA VAL A 232 15.48 30.20 -4.02
C VAL A 232 16.84 30.45 -3.37
N SER A 233 17.85 30.82 -4.15
CA SER A 233 19.20 31.08 -3.67
C SER A 233 19.63 32.51 -3.97
N ALA A 234 20.18 33.20 -2.97
CA ALA A 234 20.77 34.53 -3.12
C ALA A 234 21.93 34.74 -2.14
N SER A 235 22.79 35.73 -2.39
CA SER A 235 23.83 36.16 -1.45
C SER A 235 23.48 37.57 -0.95
N VAL A 236 23.73 37.80 0.32
CA VAL A 236 23.44 39.04 1.02
C VAL A 236 24.68 39.50 1.76
N ASP A 237 25.07 40.74 1.60
CA ASP A 237 26.12 41.38 2.39
C ASP A 237 25.64 41.57 3.84
N LYS A 238 26.43 41.09 4.78
CA LYS A 238 26.08 41.04 6.19
C LYS A 238 26.01 42.44 6.83
N GLU A 239 26.93 43.31 6.43
CA GLU A 239 27.05 44.65 7.03
C GLU A 239 26.07 45.63 6.42
N SER A 240 26.04 45.72 5.08
CA SER A 240 25.17 46.67 4.38
C SER A 240 23.72 46.17 4.21
N ARG A 241 23.47 44.88 4.51
CA ARG A 241 22.15 44.23 4.33
C ARG A 241 21.58 44.40 2.90
N LYS A 242 22.46 44.28 1.90
CA LYS A 242 22.09 44.41 0.49
C LYS A 242 22.24 43.08 -0.23
N ILE A 243 21.41 42.89 -1.25
CA ILE A 243 21.52 41.72 -2.13
C ILE A 243 22.79 41.85 -2.98
N VAL A 244 23.69 40.89 -2.91
CA VAL A 244 24.93 40.84 -3.71
C VAL A 244 24.70 40.07 -5.00
N THR A 245 24.00 38.91 -4.91
CA THR A 245 23.63 38.14 -6.11
C THR A 245 22.12 38.09 -6.28
N TYR A 246 21.67 38.39 -7.50
CA TYR A 246 20.26 38.33 -7.85
C TYR A 246 19.69 36.93 -7.58
N PRO A 247 18.47 36.81 -7.00
CA PRO A 247 17.91 35.51 -6.65
C PRO A 247 17.83 34.56 -7.84
N THR A 248 18.33 33.36 -7.67
CA THR A 248 18.18 32.26 -8.62
C THR A 248 17.14 31.28 -8.14
N ILE A 249 16.40 30.68 -9.08
CA ILE A 249 15.36 29.71 -8.78
C ILE A 249 15.69 28.38 -9.46
N ASN A 250 15.74 27.34 -8.64
CA ASN A 250 15.87 25.96 -9.09
C ASN A 250 14.63 25.17 -8.67
N SER A 251 14.19 24.23 -9.46
CA SER A 251 13.06 23.36 -9.10
C SER A 251 13.27 21.92 -9.57
N ARG A 252 12.64 20.97 -8.85
CA ARG A 252 12.54 19.58 -9.23
C ARG A 252 11.14 19.07 -8.91
N GLY A 253 10.56 18.32 -9.85
CA GLY A 253 9.22 17.74 -9.68
C GLY A 253 8.05 18.74 -9.60
N PHE A 254 8.31 20.05 -9.75
CA PHE A 254 7.30 21.12 -9.72
C PHE A 254 6.91 21.57 -11.13
N ILE A 255 7.88 22.08 -11.90
CA ILE A 255 7.75 22.52 -13.30
C ILE A 255 8.98 22.10 -14.08
N TYR A 256 8.84 21.94 -15.39
CA TYR A 256 9.98 21.80 -16.29
C TYR A 256 10.57 23.19 -16.57
N VAL A 257 11.76 23.45 -16.04
CA VAL A 257 12.35 24.79 -15.99
C VAL A 257 12.53 25.39 -17.40
N ASN A 258 12.98 24.56 -18.38
CA ASN A 258 13.27 25.03 -19.74
C ASN A 258 12.01 25.55 -20.47
N ASP A 259 10.84 24.98 -20.19
CA ASP A 259 9.58 25.38 -20.83
C ASP A 259 8.86 26.51 -20.05
N SER A 260 9.39 26.90 -18.89
CA SER A 260 8.75 27.82 -17.95
C SER A 260 9.58 29.07 -17.66
N LEU A 261 10.49 29.46 -18.55
CA LEU A 261 11.37 30.63 -18.38
C LEU A 261 10.65 31.93 -17.99
N PRO A 262 9.47 32.29 -18.56
CA PRO A 262 8.74 33.47 -18.14
C PRO A 262 8.30 33.41 -16.67
N LEU A 263 7.84 32.25 -16.20
CA LEU A 263 7.44 32.04 -14.82
C LEU A 263 8.66 32.12 -13.87
N ILE A 264 9.78 31.51 -14.24
CA ILE A 264 11.02 31.60 -13.46
C ILE A 264 11.48 33.04 -13.29
N LYS A 265 11.48 33.83 -14.36
CA LYS A 265 11.84 35.27 -14.31
C LYS A 265 10.87 36.05 -13.42
N CYS A 266 9.57 35.78 -13.50
CA CYS A 266 8.55 36.40 -12.63
C CYS A 266 8.85 36.06 -11.16
N LEU A 267 9.10 34.80 -10.84
CA LEU A 267 9.39 34.35 -9.46
C LEU A 267 10.72 34.91 -8.94
N GLN A 268 11.74 35.04 -9.79
CA GLN A 268 13.00 35.70 -9.45
C GLN A 268 12.79 37.16 -9.06
N LYS A 269 11.99 37.89 -9.85
CA LYS A 269 11.66 39.28 -9.55
C LYS A 269 10.90 39.40 -8.22
N ILE A 270 9.89 38.56 -8.01
CA ILE A 270 9.14 38.52 -6.74
C ILE A 270 10.08 38.24 -5.57
N ALA A 271 10.98 37.25 -5.70
CA ALA A 271 11.93 36.92 -4.67
C ALA A 271 12.89 38.05 -4.36
N ASN A 272 13.34 38.81 -5.38
CA ASN A 272 14.20 39.97 -5.20
C ASN A 272 13.47 41.09 -4.45
N ASP A 273 12.29 41.47 -4.92
CA ASP A 273 11.52 42.59 -4.36
C ASP A 273 11.12 42.34 -2.90
N GLU A 274 10.69 41.10 -2.58
CA GLU A 274 10.35 40.68 -1.22
C GLU A 274 11.60 40.58 -0.32
N LEU A 275 12.72 40.04 -0.82
CA LEU A 275 13.96 39.98 -0.06
C LEU A 275 14.51 41.37 0.26
N GLU A 276 14.53 42.31 -0.71
CA GLU A 276 14.91 43.72 -0.47
C GLU A 276 14.05 44.37 0.61
N SER A 277 12.73 44.09 0.58
CA SER A 277 11.82 44.62 1.59
C SER A 277 12.13 44.05 2.99
N LEU A 278 12.37 42.76 3.11
CA LEU A 278 12.69 42.11 4.39
C LEU A 278 14.06 42.54 4.95
N LEU A 279 15.04 42.80 4.08
CA LEU A 279 16.35 43.26 4.49
C LEU A 279 16.38 44.68 5.07
N LYS A 280 15.39 45.52 4.76
CA LYS A 280 15.23 46.88 5.36
C LYS A 280 14.82 46.82 6.84
N GLY A 281 14.24 45.72 7.29
CA GLY A 281 13.91 45.51 8.70
C GLY A 281 15.12 45.09 9.54
N ASN A 282 14.91 44.90 10.85
CA ASN A 282 15.96 44.49 11.79
C ASN A 282 15.96 43.00 12.08
N ASP A 283 15.21 42.21 11.31
CA ASP A 283 15.10 40.78 11.50
C ASP A 283 16.44 40.07 11.20
N ASN A 284 16.71 38.96 11.89
CA ASN A 284 17.88 38.15 11.60
C ASN A 284 17.69 37.34 10.29
N ILE A 285 18.76 36.89 9.69
CA ILE A 285 18.70 36.16 8.40
C ILE A 285 17.89 34.87 8.51
N GLY A 286 17.88 34.21 9.68
CA GLY A 286 17.05 33.01 9.91
C GLY A 286 15.56 33.31 9.80
N ASP A 287 15.10 34.38 10.40
CA ASP A 287 13.69 34.84 10.34
C ASP A 287 13.32 35.28 8.93
N ILE A 288 14.23 36.01 8.26
CA ILE A 288 14.06 36.40 6.85
C ILE A 288 13.86 35.18 5.95
N LYS A 289 14.66 34.11 6.11
CA LYS A 289 14.48 32.84 5.38
C LYS A 289 13.07 32.27 5.56
N VAL A 290 12.58 32.24 6.79
CA VAL A 290 11.25 31.71 7.12
C VAL A 290 10.14 32.60 6.50
N MET A 291 10.26 33.91 6.63
CA MET A 291 9.29 34.85 6.05
C MET A 291 9.26 34.74 4.53
N LEU A 292 10.41 34.79 3.88
CA LEU A 292 10.53 34.68 2.42
C LEU A 292 9.97 33.35 1.90
N SER A 293 10.25 32.23 2.61
CA SER A 293 9.69 30.92 2.27
C SER A 293 8.15 30.93 2.28
N ARG A 294 7.53 31.55 3.30
CA ARG A 294 6.07 31.67 3.39
C ARG A 294 5.49 32.56 2.29
N ILE A 295 6.16 33.67 1.97
CA ILE A 295 5.73 34.59 0.91
C ILE A 295 5.81 33.90 -0.44
N MET A 296 6.96 33.29 -0.75
CA MET A 296 7.16 32.56 -2.01
C MET A 296 6.18 31.40 -2.15
N GLY A 297 5.91 30.65 -1.09
CA GLY A 297 4.92 29.58 -1.11
C GLY A 297 3.53 30.07 -1.47
N ARG A 298 3.07 31.20 -0.88
CA ARG A 298 1.78 31.81 -1.23
C ARG A 298 1.74 32.31 -2.69
N ARG A 299 2.81 32.95 -3.16
CA ARG A 299 2.90 33.45 -4.55
C ARG A 299 2.88 32.29 -5.55
N LEU A 300 3.62 31.21 -5.27
CA LEU A 300 3.61 30.00 -6.09
C LEU A 300 2.21 29.39 -6.16
N ALA A 301 1.53 29.25 -5.02
CA ALA A 301 0.16 28.75 -4.97
C ALA A 301 -0.83 29.62 -5.78
N GLN A 302 -0.73 30.96 -5.67
CA GLN A 302 -1.57 31.89 -6.42
C GLN A 302 -1.35 31.82 -7.94
N ILE A 303 -0.07 31.69 -8.37
CA ILE A 303 0.28 31.70 -9.81
C ILE A 303 0.02 30.34 -10.45
N THR A 304 0.30 29.23 -9.73
CA THR A 304 0.34 27.90 -10.34
C THR A 304 -0.72 26.91 -9.83
N GLY A 305 -1.45 27.28 -8.76
CA GLY A 305 -2.37 26.37 -8.08
C GLY A 305 -1.70 25.20 -7.31
N LYS A 306 -0.35 25.17 -7.26
CA LYS A 306 0.43 24.10 -6.61
C LYS A 306 1.15 24.63 -5.37
N ASN A 307 1.38 23.76 -4.40
CA ASN A 307 2.05 24.08 -3.14
C ASN A 307 3.37 23.30 -3.00
N PRO A 308 4.42 23.62 -3.76
CA PRO A 308 5.70 22.94 -3.66
C PRO A 308 6.38 23.22 -2.32
N MET A 309 7.32 22.36 -1.93
CA MET A 309 8.23 22.68 -0.84
C MET A 309 9.13 23.85 -1.26
N VAL A 310 9.20 24.90 -0.45
CA VAL A 310 10.03 26.08 -0.73
C VAL A 310 11.19 26.14 0.25
N ILE A 311 12.41 26.06 -0.29
CA ILE A 311 13.66 26.23 0.48
C ILE A 311 14.32 27.53 0.09
N ILE A 312 14.69 28.34 1.08
CA ILE A 312 15.43 29.58 0.89
C ILE A 312 16.87 29.38 1.35
N MET A 313 17.79 29.59 0.43
CA MET A 313 19.24 29.53 0.65
C MET A 313 19.82 30.94 0.55
N LEU A 314 20.03 31.61 1.68
CA LEU A 314 20.73 32.90 1.75
C LEU A 314 22.12 32.68 2.30
N ASN A 315 23.13 33.08 1.52
CA ASN A 315 24.52 33.08 1.94
C ASN A 315 24.88 34.49 2.39
N GLU A 316 25.42 34.60 3.61
CA GLU A 316 25.97 35.85 4.12
C GLU A 316 27.41 35.97 3.64
N ILE A 317 27.76 37.11 3.07
CA ILE A 317 29.09 37.43 2.57
C ILE A 317 29.61 38.67 3.34
#